data_cb62f352711669f4562f17c80cbe2096
#
_entry.id   cb62f352711669f4562f17c80cbe2096
#
_cell.length_a   1.000
_cell.length_b   1.000
_cell.length_c   1.000
_cell.angle_alpha   90.00
_cell.angle_beta   90.00
_cell.angle_gamma   90.00
#
_symmetry.space_group_name_H-M   'P 1'
#
loop_
_entity.id
_entity.type
_entity.pdbx_description
1 polymer ?
#
loop_
_entity_poly.entity_id
_entity_poly.type
_entity_poly.pdbx_seq_one_letter_code
_entity_poly.pdbx_strand_id
1 'polypeptide(L)'
;MTRVLRGDITVHGTDHEDFGPDEHPTGNVVSVEPRVMNSGDGFIDLGMPTVKWGGECRVEVDWEAMLDGNSDVITAHAICRFFEGGSEDTDEMEDQQEHTFPVPKTRSLDPPTQFAVSLRNSTVVGAEDHAEVFFRLENRSFEDE
;
A
#
# COMPACT_ATOMS: atom_id res chain seq x y z
N MET A 1 15.65 19.56 8.37
CA MET A 1 14.27 19.31 8.79
C MET A 1 14.06 17.82 8.92
N THR A 2 13.34 17.42 9.95
CA THR A 2 13.13 16.01 10.29
C THR A 2 11.65 15.77 10.61
N ARG A 3 11.09 14.73 10.03
CA ARG A 3 9.72 14.28 10.29
C ARG A 3 9.73 12.78 10.55
N VAL A 4 8.64 12.27 11.08
CA VAL A 4 8.47 10.82 11.27
C VAL A 4 7.27 10.36 10.46
N LEU A 5 7.51 9.37 9.58
CA LEU A 5 6.47 8.70 8.80
C LEU A 5 6.09 7.41 9.52
N ARG A 6 4.80 7.22 9.77
CA ARG A 6 4.29 5.99 10.36
C ARG A 6 2.87 5.72 9.88
N GLY A 7 2.36 4.55 10.17
CA GLY A 7 1.00 4.20 9.82
C GLY A 7 0.85 2.73 9.49
N ASP A 8 -0.04 2.44 8.56
CA ASP A 8 -0.27 1.07 8.12
C ASP A 8 -0.69 1.02 6.65
N ILE A 9 -0.54 -0.16 6.07
CA ILE A 9 -1.00 -0.51 4.74
C ILE A 9 -1.94 -1.71 4.92
N THR A 10 -3.18 -1.57 4.47
CA THR A 10 -4.18 -2.64 4.54
C THR A 10 -4.50 -3.13 3.14
N VAL A 11 -4.48 -4.44 2.94
CA VAL A 11 -4.85 -5.07 1.67
C VAL A 11 -6.12 -5.88 1.88
N HIS A 12 -7.17 -5.54 1.12
CA HIS A 12 -8.41 -6.30 1.05
C HIS A 12 -8.44 -7.04 -0.27
N GLY A 13 -8.40 -8.36 -0.22
CA GLY A 13 -8.41 -9.19 -1.42
C GLY A 13 -9.69 -9.99 -1.54
N THR A 14 -10.14 -10.20 -2.77
CA THR A 14 -11.25 -11.08 -3.10
C THR A 14 -10.77 -12.11 -4.10
N ASP A 15 -11.05 -13.38 -3.81
CA ASP A 15 -10.80 -14.51 -4.71
C ASP A 15 -12.16 -15.05 -5.15
N HIS A 16 -12.48 -14.85 -6.42
CA HIS A 16 -13.74 -15.32 -6.98
C HIS A 16 -13.63 -16.81 -7.37
N GLU A 17 -14.48 -17.63 -6.78
CA GLU A 17 -14.53 -19.06 -7.06
C GLU A 17 -15.66 -19.35 -8.03
N ASP A 18 -15.36 -20.06 -9.14
CA ASP A 18 -16.38 -20.47 -10.10
C ASP A 18 -17.35 -21.48 -9.51
N PHE A 19 -16.90 -22.28 -8.54
CA PHE A 19 -17.67 -23.32 -7.88
C PHE A 19 -17.57 -23.18 -6.37
N GLY A 20 -18.37 -22.31 -5.79
CA GLY A 20 -18.39 -22.10 -4.36
C GLY A 20 -18.47 -20.64 -3.98
N PRO A 21 -18.49 -20.32 -2.69
CA PRO A 21 -18.52 -18.93 -2.25
C PRO A 21 -17.16 -18.25 -2.51
N ASP A 22 -17.22 -16.97 -2.81
CA ASP A 22 -16.02 -16.15 -2.94
C ASP A 22 -15.31 -16.06 -1.59
N GLU A 23 -13.98 -16.04 -1.64
CA GLU A 23 -13.17 -15.81 -0.46
C GLU A 23 -12.91 -14.32 -0.32
N HIS A 24 -13.29 -13.77 0.84
CA HIS A 24 -13.03 -12.37 1.19
C HIS A 24 -12.15 -12.35 2.44
N PRO A 25 -10.84 -12.55 2.32
CA PRO A 25 -9.99 -12.47 3.48
C PRO A 25 -10.12 -11.08 4.12
N THR A 26 -10.40 -11.06 5.41
CA THR A 26 -10.41 -9.81 6.16
C THR A 26 -9.06 -9.12 5.99
N GLY A 27 -9.09 -7.82 5.76
CA GLY A 27 -7.93 -7.06 5.40
C GLY A 27 -6.68 -7.38 6.21
N ASN A 28 -5.63 -7.73 5.52
CA ASN A 28 -4.32 -7.93 6.13
C ASN A 28 -3.66 -6.58 6.32
N VAL A 29 -3.35 -6.26 7.58
CA VAL A 29 -2.72 -4.99 7.94
C VAL A 29 -1.23 -5.22 8.10
N VAL A 30 -0.44 -4.45 7.37
CA VAL A 30 1.01 -4.39 7.54
C VAL A 30 1.34 -3.08 8.23
N SER A 31 1.84 -3.15 9.46
CA SER A 31 2.27 -1.95 10.17
C SER A 31 3.50 -1.36 9.50
N VAL A 32 3.47 -0.06 9.29
CA VAL A 32 4.64 0.69 8.84
C VAL A 32 5.43 1.09 10.08
N GLU A 33 6.63 0.55 10.21
CA GLU A 33 7.50 0.96 11.31
C GLU A 33 7.80 2.45 11.22
N PRO A 34 7.78 3.17 12.34
CA PRO A 34 8.12 4.59 12.33
C PRO A 34 9.48 4.82 11.67
N ARG A 35 9.49 5.71 10.70
CA ARG A 35 10.70 6.03 9.94
C ARG A 35 11.02 7.50 10.05
N VAL A 36 12.22 7.81 10.51
CA VAL A 36 12.70 9.18 10.55
C VAL A 36 13.06 9.60 9.12
N MET A 37 12.46 10.71 8.68
CA MET A 37 12.65 11.29 7.36
C MET A 37 13.41 12.59 7.49
N ASN A 38 14.50 12.72 6.75
CA ASN A 38 15.29 13.94 6.71
C ASN A 38 15.20 14.56 5.32
N SER A 39 15.00 15.87 5.27
CA SER A 39 15.07 16.59 3.99
C SER A 39 16.50 16.46 3.43
N GLY A 40 16.59 16.26 2.13
CA GLY A 40 17.86 16.07 1.46
C GLY A 40 18.28 14.63 1.26
N ASP A 41 17.60 13.67 1.91
CA ASP A 41 17.92 12.24 1.75
C ASP A 41 17.39 11.67 0.43
N GLY A 42 16.51 12.39 -0.25
CA GLY A 42 15.82 11.86 -1.44
C GLY A 42 14.80 10.79 -1.07
N PHE A 43 14.41 9.97 -2.04
CA PHE A 43 13.49 8.87 -1.80
C PHE A 43 14.18 7.76 -1.00
N ILE A 44 13.52 7.32 0.06
CA ILE A 44 13.98 6.22 0.90
C ILE A 44 13.10 5.02 0.60
N ASP A 45 13.73 3.89 0.28
CA ASP A 45 13.04 2.61 0.06
C ASP A 45 12.41 2.15 1.38
N LEU A 46 11.11 1.91 1.36
CA LEU A 46 10.35 1.46 2.54
C LEU A 46 9.97 -0.02 2.45
N GLY A 47 10.54 -0.72 1.50
CA GLY A 47 10.34 -2.15 1.35
C GLY A 47 9.20 -2.50 0.39
N MET A 48 8.84 -3.78 0.42
CA MET A 48 7.81 -4.33 -0.45
C MET A 48 6.90 -5.28 0.35
N PRO A 49 5.99 -4.71 1.17
CA PRO A 49 5.00 -5.54 1.83
C PRO A 49 4.25 -6.42 0.82
N THR A 50 4.06 -7.67 1.17
CA THR A 50 3.43 -8.66 0.31
C THR A 50 2.33 -9.37 1.06
N VAL A 51 1.14 -9.43 0.46
CA VAL A 51 -0.03 -10.09 1.04
C VAL A 51 -0.53 -11.15 0.07
N LYS A 52 -0.74 -12.35 0.57
CA LYS A 52 -1.20 -13.52 -0.20
C LYS A 52 -2.53 -14.00 0.34
N TRP A 53 -3.42 -14.46 -0.55
CA TRP A 53 -4.71 -15.02 -0.15
C TRP A 53 -5.24 -16.01 -1.19
N GLY A 54 -6.18 -16.84 -0.74
CA GLY A 54 -6.93 -17.75 -1.60
C GLY A 54 -6.12 -18.85 -2.29
N GLY A 55 -4.82 -18.96 -1.99
CA GLY A 55 -3.93 -19.93 -2.63
C GLY A 55 -3.50 -19.56 -4.04
N GLU A 56 -4.02 -18.48 -4.60
CA GLU A 56 -3.78 -18.10 -6.00
C GLU A 56 -3.37 -16.64 -6.18
N CYS A 57 -3.62 -15.81 -5.19
CA CYS A 57 -3.48 -14.36 -5.32
C CYS A 57 -2.38 -13.80 -4.44
N ARG A 58 -1.73 -12.74 -4.95
CA ARG A 58 -0.69 -12.02 -4.22
C ARG A 58 -0.71 -10.55 -4.64
N VAL A 59 -0.56 -9.66 -3.67
CA VAL A 59 -0.29 -8.24 -3.91
C VAL A 59 1.07 -7.89 -3.34
N GLU A 60 1.86 -7.20 -4.13
CA GLU A 60 3.13 -6.62 -3.70
C GLU A 60 3.01 -5.10 -3.74
N VAL A 61 3.41 -4.44 -2.67
CA VAL A 61 3.43 -2.98 -2.56
C VAL A 61 4.87 -2.53 -2.43
N ASP A 62 5.45 -2.09 -3.54
CA ASP A 62 6.82 -1.59 -3.58
C ASP A 62 6.76 -0.08 -3.45
N TRP A 63 7.28 0.47 -2.36
CA TRP A 63 7.08 1.88 -2.11
C TRP A 63 8.27 2.59 -1.47
N GLU A 64 8.29 3.88 -1.69
CA GLU A 64 9.32 4.78 -1.20
C GLU A 64 8.71 6.12 -0.80
N ALA A 65 9.44 6.92 -0.06
CA ALA A 65 8.98 8.23 0.37
C ALA A 65 10.13 9.21 0.50
N MET A 66 9.80 10.49 0.36
CA MET A 66 10.76 11.58 0.43
C MET A 66 10.15 12.76 1.19
N LEU A 67 10.93 13.36 2.07
CA LEU A 67 10.53 14.58 2.75
C LEU A 67 10.94 15.80 1.94
N ASP A 68 9.95 16.64 1.59
CA ASP A 68 10.22 17.94 0.98
C ASP A 68 10.69 18.92 2.05
N GLY A 69 11.89 19.42 1.91
CA GLY A 69 12.49 20.35 2.88
C GLY A 69 11.84 21.72 2.94
N ASN A 70 11.02 22.08 1.96
CA ASN A 70 10.42 23.42 1.91
C ASN A 70 9.00 23.48 2.45
N SER A 71 8.29 22.33 2.51
CA SER A 71 6.86 22.30 2.83
C SER A 71 6.50 21.37 3.97
N ASP A 72 7.45 20.63 4.52
CA ASP A 72 7.23 19.54 5.48
C ASP A 72 6.34 18.41 4.96
N VAL A 73 6.04 18.37 3.68
CA VAL A 73 5.22 17.32 3.08
C VAL A 73 6.10 16.12 2.78
N ILE A 74 5.62 14.94 3.13
CA ILE A 74 6.23 13.69 2.70
C ILE A 74 5.52 13.27 1.41
N THR A 75 6.30 12.99 0.37
CA THR A 75 5.77 12.45 -0.88
C THR A 75 5.98 10.95 -0.88
N ALA A 76 4.90 10.19 -0.98
CA ALA A 76 4.95 8.74 -1.09
C ALA A 76 4.78 8.35 -2.55
N HIS A 77 5.56 7.36 -3.00
CA HIS A 77 5.50 6.80 -4.33
C HIS A 77 5.39 5.29 -4.20
N ALA A 78 4.35 4.71 -4.77
CA ALA A 78 4.06 3.29 -4.63
C ALA A 78 3.75 2.66 -5.98
N ILE A 79 4.28 1.45 -6.17
CA ILE A 79 3.93 0.57 -7.28
C ILE A 79 3.26 -0.66 -6.66
N CYS A 80 1.98 -0.82 -6.93
CA CYS A 80 1.20 -1.95 -6.44
C CYS A 80 1.01 -2.95 -7.57
N ARG A 81 1.35 -4.21 -7.33
CA ARG A 81 1.26 -5.28 -8.33
C ARG A 81 0.36 -6.39 -7.84
N PHE A 82 -0.55 -6.81 -8.69
CA PHE A 82 -1.46 -7.91 -8.40
C PHE A 82 -1.12 -9.11 -9.29
N PHE A 83 -0.90 -10.24 -8.65
CA PHE A 83 -0.58 -11.51 -9.31
C PHE A 83 -1.67 -12.52 -9.01
N GLU A 84 -2.08 -13.26 -10.02
CA GLU A 84 -3.02 -14.35 -9.90
C GLU A 84 -2.62 -15.45 -10.88
N GLY A 85 -2.62 -16.69 -10.41
CA GLY A 85 -2.26 -17.84 -11.25
C GLY A 85 -2.49 -19.15 -10.52
N GLY A 86 -1.72 -20.17 -10.86
CA GLY A 86 -1.86 -21.50 -10.26
C GLY A 86 -1.40 -21.60 -8.80
N SER A 87 -0.73 -20.59 -8.28
CA SER A 87 -0.30 -20.55 -6.88
C SER A 87 -0.06 -19.10 -6.47
N GLU A 88 0.07 -18.86 -5.15
CA GLU A 88 0.37 -17.54 -4.61
C GLU A 88 1.77 -17.03 -4.99
N ASP A 89 2.63 -17.92 -5.45
CA ASP A 89 4.00 -17.59 -5.89
C ASP A 89 4.11 -17.41 -7.40
N THR A 90 2.98 -17.31 -8.10
CA THR A 90 2.94 -17.13 -9.57
C THR A 90 3.62 -15.84 -10.00
N ASP A 91 4.18 -15.85 -11.21
CA ASP A 91 4.71 -14.66 -11.87
C ASP A 91 3.69 -14.02 -12.83
N GLU A 92 2.46 -14.51 -12.86
CA GLU A 92 1.41 -13.98 -13.72
C GLU A 92 0.86 -12.69 -13.13
N MET A 93 1.35 -11.57 -13.64
CA MET A 93 0.91 -10.24 -13.20
C MET A 93 -0.34 -9.82 -13.95
N GLU A 94 -1.41 -9.56 -13.21
CA GLU A 94 -2.71 -9.18 -13.77
C GLU A 94 -2.93 -7.68 -13.83
N ASP A 95 -2.38 -6.94 -12.88
CA ASP A 95 -2.50 -5.49 -12.84
C ASP A 95 -1.30 -4.86 -12.13
N GLN A 96 -0.99 -3.64 -12.54
CA GLN A 96 0.01 -2.83 -11.89
C GLN A 96 -0.45 -1.38 -11.91
N GLN A 97 -0.42 -0.75 -10.74
CA GLN A 97 -0.78 0.66 -10.58
C GLN A 97 0.38 1.39 -9.91
N GLU A 98 0.75 2.52 -10.47
CA GLU A 98 1.80 3.38 -9.91
C GLU A 98 1.18 4.72 -9.52
N HIS A 99 1.41 5.14 -8.28
CA HIS A 99 0.85 6.37 -7.76
C HIS A 99 1.84 7.12 -6.91
N THR A 100 1.75 8.44 -7.00
CA THR A 100 2.49 9.36 -6.13
C THR A 100 1.47 10.21 -5.39
N PHE A 101 1.58 10.29 -4.08
CA PHE A 101 0.62 11.05 -3.28
C PHE A 101 1.31 11.75 -2.11
N PRO A 102 0.77 12.91 -1.70
CA PRO A 102 1.33 13.66 -0.58
C PRO A 102 0.81 13.15 0.76
N VAL A 103 1.68 13.22 1.76
CA VAL A 103 1.31 13.01 3.16
C VAL A 103 1.66 14.31 3.88
N PRO A 104 0.69 15.24 3.99
CA PRO A 104 0.94 16.51 4.67
C PRO A 104 1.08 16.31 6.17
N LYS A 105 1.51 17.33 6.87
CA LYS A 105 1.66 17.28 8.33
C LYS A 105 0.40 16.76 9.00
N THR A 106 0.57 15.78 9.87
CA THR A 106 -0.50 15.29 10.75
C THR A 106 -0.32 15.92 12.11
N ARG A 107 -1.30 16.73 12.51
CA ARG A 107 -1.30 17.38 13.84
C ARG A 107 -1.96 16.44 14.84
N SER A 108 -1.83 16.75 16.14
CA SER A 108 -2.17 15.81 17.20
C SER A 108 -3.58 15.22 17.15
N LEU A 109 -4.56 15.92 16.60
CA LEU A 109 -5.94 15.43 16.48
C LEU A 109 -6.38 15.17 15.06
N ASP A 110 -5.48 15.30 14.10
CA ASP A 110 -5.82 15.05 12.69
C ASP A 110 -5.90 13.53 12.42
N PRO A 111 -6.80 13.12 11.51
CA PRO A 111 -6.79 11.75 11.04
C PRO A 111 -5.56 11.49 10.15
N PRO A 112 -5.15 10.23 10.02
CA PRO A 112 -4.09 9.88 9.06
C PRO A 112 -4.50 10.26 7.64
N THR A 113 -3.51 10.53 6.79
CA THR A 113 -3.73 10.66 5.36
C THR A 113 -4.09 9.28 4.80
N GLN A 114 -5.15 9.21 4.01
CA GLN A 114 -5.61 7.98 3.39
C GLN A 114 -5.47 8.04 1.88
N PHE A 115 -5.02 6.94 1.30
CA PHE A 115 -4.92 6.80 -0.15
C PHE A 115 -5.22 5.35 -0.53
N ALA A 116 -6.06 5.16 -1.55
CA ALA A 116 -6.52 3.84 -1.97
C ALA A 116 -6.11 3.54 -3.41
N VAL A 117 -5.71 2.29 -3.66
CA VAL A 117 -5.37 1.79 -4.98
C VAL A 117 -6.20 0.54 -5.25
N SER A 118 -6.91 0.51 -6.38
CA SER A 118 -7.70 -0.65 -6.79
C SER A 118 -6.98 -1.43 -7.88
N LEU A 119 -6.84 -2.72 -7.67
CA LEU A 119 -6.18 -3.65 -8.59
C LEU A 119 -7.19 -4.71 -9.03
N ARG A 120 -7.22 -5.04 -10.31
CA ARG A 120 -8.21 -5.95 -10.86
C ARG A 120 -7.61 -6.89 -11.90
N ASN A 121 -8.11 -8.11 -11.90
CA ASN A 121 -7.93 -9.02 -13.03
C ASN A 121 -9.06 -8.75 -14.04
N SER A 122 -8.72 -8.10 -15.15
CA SER A 122 -9.69 -7.67 -16.16
C SER A 122 -9.85 -8.66 -17.32
N THR A 123 -9.22 -9.84 -17.24
CA THR A 123 -9.19 -10.77 -18.36
C THR A 123 -10.41 -11.67 -18.44
N VAL A 124 -11.21 -11.75 -17.37
CA VAL A 124 -12.41 -12.60 -17.32
C VAL A 124 -13.64 -11.74 -17.12
N VAL A 125 -14.58 -11.81 -18.06
CA VAL A 125 -15.82 -11.04 -17.99
C VAL A 125 -16.74 -11.67 -16.94
N GLY A 126 -17.12 -10.88 -15.94
CA GLY A 126 -18.12 -11.25 -14.95
C GLY A 126 -17.61 -11.96 -13.72
N ALA A 127 -16.34 -12.36 -13.67
CA ALA A 127 -15.73 -13.00 -12.51
C ALA A 127 -14.36 -12.37 -12.33
N GLU A 128 -14.26 -11.41 -11.42
CA GLU A 128 -13.00 -10.68 -11.19
C GLU A 128 -12.47 -10.96 -9.79
N ASP A 129 -11.24 -11.47 -9.74
CA ASP A 129 -10.45 -11.34 -8.54
C ASP A 129 -9.96 -9.92 -8.48
N HIS A 130 -9.95 -9.35 -7.30
CA HIS A 130 -9.53 -7.96 -7.13
C HIS A 130 -8.93 -7.76 -5.75
N ALA A 131 -8.20 -6.66 -5.63
CA ALA A 131 -7.63 -6.22 -4.38
C ALA A 131 -7.71 -4.72 -4.26
N GLU A 132 -7.82 -4.24 -3.03
CA GLU A 132 -7.70 -2.83 -2.72
C GLU A 132 -6.61 -2.64 -1.69
N VAL A 133 -5.74 -1.68 -1.95
CA VAL A 133 -4.64 -1.32 -1.07
C VAL A 133 -4.95 0.02 -0.45
N PHE A 134 -4.99 0.07 0.87
CA PHE A 134 -5.26 1.30 1.61
C PHE A 134 -4.03 1.71 2.39
N PHE A 135 -3.53 2.90 2.09
CA PHE A 135 -2.48 3.53 2.87
C PHE A 135 -3.13 4.44 3.91
N ARG A 136 -2.73 4.32 5.16
CA ARG A 136 -3.10 5.23 6.24
C ARG A 136 -1.81 5.70 6.89
N LEU A 137 -1.39 6.90 6.53
CA LEU A 137 -0.06 7.39 6.88
C LEU A 137 -0.13 8.69 7.67
N GLU A 138 0.76 8.81 8.64
CA GLU A 138 0.93 10.02 9.44
C GLU A 138 2.32 10.59 9.21
N ASN A 139 2.37 11.91 9.12
CA ASN A 139 3.58 12.70 9.01
C ASN A 139 3.69 13.57 10.26
N ARG A 140 4.40 13.08 11.25
CA ARG A 140 4.46 13.73 12.56
C ARG A 140 5.80 14.38 12.80
N SER A 141 5.81 15.36 13.72
CA SER A 141 7.09 15.92 14.15
C SER A 141 7.82 14.88 15.00
N PHE A 142 9.15 14.98 15.00
CA PHE A 142 9.97 14.09 15.82
C PHE A 142 9.67 14.24 17.31
N GLU A 143 9.21 15.42 17.73
CA GLU A 143 8.91 15.72 19.13
C GLU A 143 7.56 15.15 19.60
N ASP A 144 6.68 14.78 18.68
CA ASP A 144 5.37 14.24 18.99
C ASP A 144 5.38 12.70 19.15
N GLU A 145 6.54 12.09 19.13
CA GLU A 145 6.70 10.65 19.29
C GLU A 145 6.63 10.21 20.77
#